data_0e314f4236342387632fa55751a470ac
#
_entry.id   0e314f4236342387632fa55751a470ac
#
_cell.length_a   1.000
_cell.length_b   1.000
_cell.length_c   1.000
_cell.angle_alpha   90.00
_cell.angle_beta   90.00
_cell.angle_gamma   90.00
#
_symmetry.space_group_name_H-M   'P 1'
#
loop_
_entity.id
_entity.type
_entity.pdbx_description
1 polymer ?
#
loop_
_entity_poly.entity_id
_entity_poly.type
_entity_poly.pdbx_seq_one_letter_code
_entity_poly.pdbx_strand_id
1 'polypeptide(L)'
;MDNRNMINRVFSQKILHQIAIKNKSDVVDEAYDFYIQGPKNINVIQKMKSLYNYLKKSYRNEYFYKNTMLNKLLLGLHSVNTTTALSEMPIGNSIADFILLNGKGVVYEIKTELDKLDRLDNQINDYYEVFNYVVVITNDKHLNKVMARYKDTTVGILVLTSRNTLSEVQKPKENNSLLNSKAMYNFLRKEERKRVIAQNHMDVPTYNDFTEYDVLFDVFKEIPMTKLHNNMIFELKKRGNMKEYKDEFLAAPTEIKFLLYFAKMTKKDKNKLYHFLKDTNNPP
;
A
#
# COMPACT_ATOMS: atom_id res chain seq x y z
N MET A 1 -3.67 -25.70 -14.69
CA MET A 1 -3.44 -24.35 -14.15
C MET A 1 -3.27 -24.46 -12.66
N ASP A 2 -2.25 -23.83 -12.07
CA ASP A 2 -2.12 -23.82 -10.62
C ASP A 2 -3.36 -23.09 -10.04
N ASN A 3 -4.18 -23.85 -9.30
CA ASN A 3 -5.45 -23.38 -8.76
C ASN A 3 -5.29 -22.12 -7.86
N ARG A 4 -4.12 -21.91 -7.25
CA ARG A 4 -3.81 -20.73 -6.43
C ARG A 4 -3.80 -19.44 -7.23
N ASN A 5 -3.50 -19.50 -8.53
CA ASN A 5 -3.48 -18.32 -9.39
C ASN A 5 -4.87 -17.73 -9.67
N MET A 6 -5.93 -18.56 -9.62
CA MET A 6 -7.28 -18.08 -9.90
C MET A 6 -7.77 -17.11 -8.82
N ILE A 7 -7.66 -17.46 -7.53
CA ILE A 7 -8.13 -16.60 -6.44
C ILE A 7 -7.30 -15.32 -6.31
N ASN A 8 -5.99 -15.36 -6.65
CA ASN A 8 -5.15 -14.17 -6.67
C ASN A 8 -5.59 -13.15 -7.73
N ARG A 9 -6.15 -13.61 -8.85
CA ARG A 9 -6.66 -12.74 -9.92
C ARG A 9 -7.93 -12.00 -9.53
N VAL A 10 -8.78 -12.60 -8.68
CA VAL A 10 -10.07 -12.02 -8.23
C VAL A 10 -9.86 -10.64 -7.61
N PHE A 11 -8.86 -10.51 -6.74
CA PHE A 11 -8.58 -9.26 -6.03
C PHE A 11 -7.53 -8.42 -6.75
N SER A 12 -7.85 -7.99 -7.98
CA SER A 12 -6.99 -7.16 -8.80
C SER A 12 -7.70 -5.91 -9.32
N GLN A 13 -6.94 -4.87 -9.65
CA GLN A 13 -7.47 -3.63 -10.24
C GLN A 13 -8.22 -3.89 -11.55
N LYS A 14 -7.76 -4.88 -12.35
CA LYS A 14 -8.42 -5.29 -13.59
C LYS A 14 -9.84 -5.78 -13.34
N ILE A 15 -10.03 -6.63 -12.33
CA ILE A 15 -11.35 -7.18 -11.98
C ILE A 15 -12.24 -6.08 -11.40
N LEU A 16 -11.71 -5.23 -10.53
CA LEU A 16 -12.47 -4.08 -10.02
C LEU A 16 -12.98 -3.18 -11.15
N HIS A 17 -12.15 -2.92 -12.16
CA HIS A 17 -12.54 -2.15 -13.34
C HIS A 17 -13.62 -2.85 -14.18
N GLN A 18 -13.53 -4.18 -14.35
CA GLN A 18 -14.59 -4.96 -15.03
C GLN A 18 -15.92 -4.84 -14.29
N ILE A 19 -15.90 -4.94 -12.97
CA ILE A 19 -17.10 -4.79 -12.13
C ILE A 19 -17.69 -3.38 -12.27
N ALA A 20 -16.85 -2.34 -12.28
CA ALA A 20 -17.29 -0.95 -12.47
C ALA A 20 -18.04 -0.72 -13.80
N ILE A 21 -17.71 -1.48 -14.86
CA ILE A 21 -18.31 -1.33 -16.18
C ILE A 21 -19.49 -2.28 -16.39
N LYS A 22 -19.39 -3.53 -15.93
CA LYS A 22 -20.29 -4.64 -16.30
C LYS A 22 -21.15 -5.16 -15.15
N ASN A 23 -20.90 -4.75 -13.91
CA ASN A 23 -21.51 -5.26 -12.68
C ASN A 23 -21.30 -6.77 -12.46
N LYS A 24 -20.37 -7.39 -13.21
CA LYS A 24 -20.07 -8.82 -13.16
C LYS A 24 -18.61 -9.10 -13.57
N SER A 25 -18.14 -10.32 -13.27
CA SER A 25 -16.83 -10.79 -13.73
C SER A 25 -16.81 -12.31 -13.80
N ASP A 26 -16.55 -12.86 -14.98
CA ASP A 26 -16.46 -14.31 -15.22
C ASP A 26 -15.34 -14.93 -14.35
N VAL A 27 -14.22 -14.21 -14.12
CA VAL A 27 -13.13 -14.67 -13.24
C VAL A 27 -13.59 -14.83 -11.79
N VAL A 28 -14.48 -13.94 -11.30
CA VAL A 28 -15.06 -14.07 -9.95
C VAL A 28 -16.03 -15.25 -9.91
N ASP A 29 -16.84 -15.43 -10.96
CA ASP A 29 -17.81 -16.52 -11.06
C ASP A 29 -17.11 -17.89 -11.09
N GLU A 30 -16.09 -18.05 -11.94
CA GLU A 30 -15.27 -19.27 -12.02
C GLU A 30 -14.58 -19.56 -10.68
N ALA A 31 -13.97 -18.57 -10.04
CA ALA A 31 -13.33 -18.74 -8.74
C ALA A 31 -14.34 -19.12 -7.65
N TYR A 32 -15.52 -18.51 -7.66
CA TYR A 32 -16.57 -18.80 -6.70
C TYR A 32 -17.08 -20.24 -6.85
N ASP A 33 -17.35 -20.67 -8.09
CA ASP A 33 -17.80 -22.04 -8.38
C ASP A 33 -16.74 -23.08 -7.98
N PHE A 34 -15.45 -22.74 -8.15
CA PHE A 34 -14.35 -23.64 -7.79
C PHE A 34 -14.11 -23.77 -6.28
N TYR A 35 -14.02 -22.62 -5.57
CA TYR A 35 -13.59 -22.61 -4.15
C TYR A 35 -14.74 -22.68 -3.16
N ILE A 36 -15.92 -22.18 -3.52
CA ILE A 36 -17.04 -21.97 -2.58
C ILE A 36 -18.20 -22.93 -2.85
N GLN A 37 -18.57 -23.14 -4.12
CA GLN A 37 -19.70 -24.01 -4.54
C GLN A 37 -21.03 -23.65 -3.85
N GLY A 38 -21.25 -22.35 -3.63
CA GLY A 38 -22.41 -21.83 -2.91
C GLY A 38 -23.57 -21.42 -3.85
N PRO A 39 -24.56 -20.66 -3.34
CA PRO A 39 -25.71 -20.19 -4.13
C PRO A 39 -25.27 -19.39 -5.36
N LYS A 40 -25.87 -19.67 -6.53
CA LYS A 40 -25.52 -19.00 -7.79
C LYS A 40 -26.19 -17.64 -7.96
N ASN A 41 -27.35 -17.43 -7.34
CA ASN A 41 -28.15 -16.19 -7.46
C ASN A 41 -27.70 -15.10 -6.47
N ILE A 42 -26.40 -14.86 -6.40
CA ILE A 42 -25.83 -13.76 -5.61
C ILE A 42 -24.98 -12.87 -6.50
N ASN A 43 -24.88 -11.59 -6.14
CA ASN A 43 -24.12 -10.62 -6.94
C ASN A 43 -22.61 -10.84 -6.79
N VAL A 44 -21.84 -10.21 -7.69
CA VAL A 44 -20.38 -10.34 -7.75
C VAL A 44 -19.68 -9.91 -6.45
N ILE A 45 -20.21 -8.94 -5.72
CA ILE A 45 -19.62 -8.47 -4.45
C ILE A 45 -19.83 -9.50 -3.34
N GLN A 46 -20.99 -10.14 -3.29
CA GLN A 46 -21.26 -11.24 -2.36
C GLN A 46 -20.36 -12.45 -2.64
N LYS A 47 -20.10 -12.77 -3.92
CA LYS A 47 -19.14 -13.81 -4.32
C LYS A 47 -17.71 -13.43 -3.87
N MET A 48 -17.28 -12.18 -4.10
CA MET A 48 -15.99 -11.70 -3.63
C MET A 48 -15.86 -11.76 -2.10
N LYS A 49 -16.91 -11.43 -1.36
CA LYS A 49 -16.93 -11.55 0.10
C LYS A 49 -16.73 -13.01 0.54
N SER A 50 -17.38 -13.97 -0.11
CA SER A 50 -17.22 -15.40 0.17
C SER A 50 -15.78 -15.86 -0.13
N LEU A 51 -15.21 -15.44 -1.26
CA LEU A 51 -13.83 -15.73 -1.64
C LEU A 51 -12.81 -15.08 -0.68
N TYR A 52 -13.08 -13.88 -0.20
CA TYR A 52 -12.24 -13.25 0.82
C TYR A 52 -12.26 -13.99 2.15
N ASN A 53 -13.43 -14.50 2.55
CA ASN A 53 -13.56 -15.36 3.73
C ASN A 53 -12.82 -16.69 3.57
N TYR A 54 -12.77 -17.23 2.36
CA TYR A 54 -11.93 -18.39 2.04
C TYR A 54 -10.44 -18.06 2.18
N LEU A 55 -9.96 -16.89 1.62
CA LEU A 55 -8.58 -16.42 1.82
C LEU A 55 -8.24 -16.33 3.30
N LYS A 56 -9.12 -15.72 4.09
CA LYS A 56 -8.94 -15.53 5.53
C LYS A 56 -8.71 -16.84 6.29
N LYS A 57 -9.37 -17.92 5.87
CA LYS A 57 -9.34 -19.21 6.58
C LYS A 57 -8.28 -20.17 6.05
N SER A 58 -8.07 -20.19 4.73
CA SER A 58 -7.35 -21.28 4.07
C SER A 58 -6.08 -20.84 3.34
N TYR A 59 -5.99 -19.58 2.92
CA TYR A 59 -4.89 -19.13 2.08
C TYR A 59 -4.68 -17.63 2.19
N ARG A 60 -3.98 -17.19 3.22
CA ARG A 60 -3.69 -15.76 3.45
C ARG A 60 -2.60 -15.27 2.50
N ASN A 61 -3.03 -14.86 1.29
CA ASN A 61 -2.15 -14.30 0.27
C ASN A 61 -1.77 -12.84 0.57
N GLU A 62 -0.91 -12.26 -0.24
CA GLU A 62 -0.45 -10.88 -0.14
C GLU A 62 -1.61 -9.87 -0.14
N TYR A 63 -2.63 -10.06 -0.99
CA TYR A 63 -3.83 -9.21 -0.98
C TYR A 63 -4.53 -9.18 0.38
N PHE A 64 -4.69 -10.34 1.00
CA PHE A 64 -5.30 -10.43 2.33
C PHE A 64 -4.52 -9.62 3.36
N TYR A 65 -3.19 -9.70 3.34
CA TYR A 65 -2.33 -8.88 4.22
C TYR A 65 -2.49 -7.39 3.91
N LYS A 66 -2.34 -6.96 2.66
CA LYS A 66 -2.47 -5.55 2.23
C LYS A 66 -3.83 -4.97 2.62
N ASN A 67 -4.91 -5.69 2.35
CA ASN A 67 -6.27 -5.24 2.71
C ASN A 67 -6.50 -5.21 4.23
N THR A 68 -5.96 -6.18 4.97
CA THR A 68 -6.02 -6.19 6.45
C THR A 68 -5.26 -4.99 7.04
N MET A 69 -4.09 -4.66 6.50
CA MET A 69 -3.32 -3.50 6.92
C MET A 69 -4.05 -2.19 6.67
N LEU A 70 -4.61 -2.02 5.48
CA LEU A 70 -5.37 -0.82 5.16
C LEU A 70 -6.56 -0.66 6.13
N ASN A 71 -7.30 -1.72 6.38
CA ASN A 71 -8.44 -1.67 7.31
C ASN A 71 -8.02 -1.43 8.77
N LYS A 72 -6.94 -2.06 9.24
CA LYS A 72 -6.52 -1.95 10.64
C LYS A 72 -5.66 -0.73 10.93
N LEU A 73 -4.73 -0.37 10.06
CA LEU A 73 -3.82 0.74 10.29
C LEU A 73 -4.41 2.06 9.77
N LEU A 74 -4.83 2.12 8.50
CA LEU A 74 -5.34 3.37 7.93
C LEU A 74 -6.72 3.74 8.50
N LEU A 75 -7.63 2.77 8.62
CA LEU A 75 -9.01 3.03 9.05
C LEU A 75 -9.23 2.81 10.54
N GLY A 76 -8.47 1.92 11.17
CA GLY A 76 -8.62 1.59 12.59
C GLY A 76 -7.82 2.48 13.53
N LEU A 77 -6.56 2.83 13.18
CA LEU A 77 -5.68 3.65 14.03
C LEU A 77 -5.56 5.10 13.55
N HIS A 78 -5.77 5.34 12.26
CA HIS A 78 -5.62 6.64 11.61
C HIS A 78 -6.92 7.07 10.93
N SER A 79 -6.87 8.17 10.21
CA SER A 79 -7.99 8.66 9.41
C SER A 79 -7.54 8.94 7.98
N VAL A 80 -8.37 8.62 7.00
CA VAL A 80 -8.14 8.97 5.59
C VAL A 80 -8.05 10.49 5.36
N ASN A 81 -8.49 11.30 6.32
CA ASN A 81 -8.35 12.76 6.25
C ASN A 81 -6.93 13.24 6.54
N THR A 82 -6.21 12.53 7.41
CA THR A 82 -4.89 12.93 7.91
C THR A 82 -3.76 12.05 7.42
N THR A 83 -4.09 10.87 6.88
CA THR A 83 -3.12 9.84 6.49
C THR A 83 -3.27 9.49 5.01
N THR A 84 -2.16 9.43 4.32
CA THR A 84 -2.07 8.95 2.95
C THR A 84 -1.37 7.60 2.93
N ALA A 85 -1.93 6.63 2.21
CA ALA A 85 -1.27 5.36 1.94
C ALA A 85 -0.72 5.33 0.51
N LEU A 86 0.46 4.75 0.33
CA LEU A 86 1.04 4.40 -0.96
C LEU A 86 1.28 2.88 -0.98
N SER A 87 1.25 2.27 -2.15
CA SER A 87 1.47 0.83 -2.34
C SER A 87 2.32 0.58 -3.57
N GLU A 88 3.13 -0.48 -3.49
CA GLU A 88 3.99 -0.94 -4.59
C GLU A 88 4.92 0.15 -5.11
N MET A 89 5.60 0.82 -4.18
CA MET A 89 6.47 1.94 -4.50
C MET A 89 7.92 1.47 -4.69
N PRO A 90 8.55 1.73 -5.85
CA PRO A 90 9.95 1.39 -6.07
C PRO A 90 10.87 2.27 -5.21
N ILE A 91 11.79 1.65 -4.49
CA ILE A 91 12.84 2.29 -3.69
C ILE A 91 14.14 1.50 -3.91
N GLY A 92 15.15 2.12 -4.50
CA GLY A 92 16.38 1.42 -4.87
C GLY A 92 16.09 0.24 -5.80
N ASN A 93 16.55 -0.94 -5.42
CA ASN A 93 16.29 -2.20 -6.12
C ASN A 93 15.08 -2.98 -5.58
N SER A 94 14.36 -2.40 -4.63
CA SER A 94 13.24 -3.01 -3.93
C SER A 94 11.91 -2.32 -4.27
N ILE A 95 10.80 -2.97 -3.95
CA ILE A 95 9.45 -2.42 -4.07
C ILE A 95 8.80 -2.50 -2.69
N ALA A 96 8.49 -1.34 -2.11
CA ALA A 96 7.82 -1.27 -0.81
C ALA A 96 6.33 -1.63 -0.96
N ASP A 97 5.89 -2.63 -0.22
CA ASP A 97 4.51 -3.13 -0.30
C ASP A 97 3.48 -2.09 0.11
N PHE A 98 3.74 -1.41 1.22
CA PHE A 98 2.80 -0.44 1.77
C PHE A 98 3.53 0.66 2.55
N ILE A 99 3.15 1.92 2.35
CA ILE A 99 3.70 3.07 3.05
C ILE A 99 2.56 3.89 3.64
N LEU A 100 2.66 4.27 4.90
CA LEU A 100 1.73 5.21 5.55
C LEU A 100 2.43 6.53 5.87
N LEU A 101 1.78 7.62 5.51
CA LEU A 101 2.25 8.99 5.67
C LEU A 101 1.29 9.74 6.61
N ASN A 102 1.68 9.88 7.88
CA ASN A 102 0.91 10.62 8.89
C ASN A 102 1.86 11.35 9.86
N GLY A 103 2.30 12.55 9.49
CA GLY A 103 3.36 13.28 10.20
C GLY A 103 4.75 12.68 10.00
N LYS A 104 4.83 11.38 9.86
CA LYS A 104 6.03 10.59 9.50
C LYS A 104 5.69 9.62 8.38
N GLY A 105 6.73 9.11 7.70
CA GLY A 105 6.60 8.05 6.70
C GLY A 105 7.05 6.72 7.29
N VAL A 106 6.16 5.72 7.27
CA VAL A 106 6.46 4.36 7.73
C VAL A 106 6.30 3.39 6.57
N VAL A 107 7.36 2.67 6.23
CA VAL A 107 7.33 1.58 5.25
C VAL A 107 6.97 0.28 5.94
N TYR A 108 6.05 -0.47 5.37
CA TYR A 108 5.65 -1.80 5.82
C TYR A 108 6.01 -2.82 4.74
N GLU A 109 6.87 -3.75 5.07
CA GLU A 109 7.23 -4.89 4.25
C GLU A 109 6.45 -6.12 4.70
N ILE A 110 5.75 -6.77 3.78
CA ILE A 110 4.88 -7.91 4.08
C ILE A 110 5.59 -9.21 3.75
N LYS A 111 5.66 -10.11 4.73
CA LYS A 111 6.15 -11.48 4.56
C LYS A 111 5.06 -12.47 4.95
N THR A 112 4.37 -12.99 3.94
CA THR A 112 3.33 -14.03 4.10
C THR A 112 3.96 -15.38 4.45
N GLU A 113 3.13 -16.39 4.73
CA GLU A 113 3.59 -17.76 5.03
C GLU A 113 4.33 -18.43 3.87
N LEU A 114 4.20 -17.88 2.65
CA LEU A 114 4.77 -18.43 1.42
C LEU A 114 6.09 -17.76 1.01
N ASP A 115 6.39 -16.61 1.60
CA ASP A 115 7.55 -15.82 1.20
C ASP A 115 8.85 -16.38 1.79
N LYS A 116 9.94 -16.17 1.04
CA LYS A 116 11.30 -16.35 1.52
C LYS A 116 11.80 -15.05 2.14
N LEU A 117 12.69 -15.17 3.13
CA LEU A 117 13.26 -14.02 3.84
C LEU A 117 14.64 -13.59 3.31
N ASP A 118 15.11 -14.18 2.20
CA ASP A 118 16.48 -14.00 1.70
C ASP A 118 16.77 -12.55 1.26
N ARG A 119 15.74 -11.85 0.75
CA ARG A 119 15.87 -10.47 0.27
C ARG A 119 15.56 -9.42 1.34
N LEU A 120 15.11 -9.83 2.52
CA LEU A 120 14.54 -8.92 3.50
C LEU A 120 15.54 -7.87 3.98
N ASP A 121 16.81 -8.24 4.17
CA ASP A 121 17.84 -7.31 4.62
C ASP A 121 18.11 -6.22 3.58
N ASN A 122 18.20 -6.59 2.30
CA ASN A 122 18.37 -5.64 1.21
C ASN A 122 17.17 -4.70 1.07
N GLN A 123 15.94 -5.23 1.19
CA GLN A 123 14.71 -4.45 1.15
C GLN A 123 14.68 -3.40 2.26
N ILE A 124 15.00 -3.80 3.50
CA ILE A 124 15.03 -2.89 4.64
C ILE A 124 16.09 -1.79 4.46
N ASN A 125 17.27 -2.13 3.95
CA ASN A 125 18.31 -1.15 3.67
C ASN A 125 17.88 -0.15 2.60
N ASP A 126 17.33 -0.63 1.47
CA ASP A 126 16.78 0.24 0.42
C ASP A 126 15.72 1.19 1.00
N TYR A 127 14.82 0.71 1.87
CA TYR A 127 13.75 1.53 2.43
C TYR A 127 14.28 2.61 3.37
N TYR A 128 15.32 2.34 4.16
CA TYR A 128 15.95 3.32 5.02
C TYR A 128 16.70 4.44 4.26
N GLU A 129 16.99 4.24 2.97
CA GLU A 129 17.53 5.34 2.16
C GLU A 129 16.52 6.48 1.92
N VAL A 130 15.22 6.18 2.04
CA VAL A 130 14.13 7.14 1.75
C VAL A 130 13.29 7.44 2.98
N PHE A 131 13.05 6.46 3.85
CA PHE A 131 12.18 6.57 5.02
C PHE A 131 12.91 6.18 6.29
N ASN A 132 12.65 6.88 7.37
CA ASN A 132 13.30 6.65 8.66
C ASN A 132 12.58 5.67 9.61
N TYR A 133 11.45 5.11 9.18
CA TYR A 133 10.73 4.05 9.90
C TYR A 133 10.40 2.89 8.97
N VAL A 134 10.84 1.69 9.33
CA VAL A 134 10.55 0.45 8.59
C VAL A 134 9.96 -0.57 9.54
N VAL A 135 8.92 -1.26 9.11
CA VAL A 135 8.20 -2.30 9.85
C VAL A 135 8.07 -3.54 8.99
N VAL A 136 8.45 -4.68 9.52
CA VAL A 136 8.19 -5.99 8.91
C VAL A 136 6.88 -6.53 9.45
N ILE A 137 5.95 -6.87 8.56
CA ILE A 137 4.73 -7.58 8.89
C ILE A 137 4.90 -9.03 8.53
N THR A 138 4.76 -9.88 9.51
CA THR A 138 4.97 -11.30 9.36
C THR A 138 3.82 -12.12 9.98
N ASN A 139 4.01 -13.39 10.13
CA ASN A 139 3.09 -14.37 10.68
C ASN A 139 3.78 -15.24 11.73
N ASP A 140 2.99 -16.08 12.40
CA ASP A 140 3.50 -16.95 13.47
C ASP A 140 4.62 -17.88 12.99
N LYS A 141 4.59 -18.33 11.71
CA LYS A 141 5.61 -19.24 11.12
C LYS A 141 6.98 -18.57 10.95
N HIS A 142 7.00 -17.30 10.56
CA HIS A 142 8.25 -16.58 10.30
C HIS A 142 8.73 -15.73 11.46
N LEU A 143 7.91 -15.53 12.50
CA LEU A 143 8.21 -14.64 13.62
C LEU A 143 9.58 -14.89 14.23
N ASN A 144 9.91 -16.14 14.59
CA ASN A 144 11.18 -16.47 15.22
C ASN A 144 12.38 -16.13 14.32
N LYS A 145 12.27 -16.34 13.00
CA LYS A 145 13.32 -16.01 12.03
C LYS A 145 13.49 -14.49 11.88
N VAL A 146 12.40 -13.74 11.87
CA VAL A 146 12.42 -12.28 11.79
C VAL A 146 12.99 -11.70 13.09
N MET A 147 12.56 -12.22 14.25
CA MET A 147 13.10 -11.83 15.54
C MET A 147 14.59 -12.11 15.68
N ALA A 148 15.08 -13.26 15.19
CA ALA A 148 16.51 -13.58 15.23
C ALA A 148 17.37 -12.57 14.44
N ARG A 149 16.81 -11.90 13.41
CA ARG A 149 17.52 -10.90 12.60
C ARG A 149 17.40 -9.48 13.14
N TYR A 150 16.20 -9.10 13.64
CA TYR A 150 15.87 -7.70 13.88
C TYR A 150 15.51 -7.36 15.33
N LYS A 151 15.59 -8.32 16.25
CA LYS A 151 15.41 -8.03 17.68
C LYS A 151 16.39 -6.93 18.11
N ASP A 152 15.88 -5.97 18.87
CA ASP A 152 16.62 -4.84 19.44
C ASP A 152 17.21 -3.86 18.39
N THR A 153 16.87 -4.01 17.11
CA THR A 153 17.20 -3.05 16.04
C THR A 153 16.17 -1.91 15.95
N THR A 154 16.32 -1.05 14.93
CA THR A 154 15.34 0.03 14.63
C THR A 154 14.11 -0.47 13.88
N VAL A 155 14.14 -1.69 13.34
CA VAL A 155 13.06 -2.29 12.55
C VAL A 155 11.89 -2.66 13.47
N GLY A 156 10.70 -2.17 13.14
CA GLY A 156 9.46 -2.60 13.80
C GLY A 156 9.02 -3.99 13.34
N ILE A 157 8.32 -4.73 14.21
CA ILE A 157 7.81 -6.07 13.90
C ILE A 157 6.35 -6.15 14.30
N LEU A 158 5.48 -6.41 13.33
CA LEU A 158 4.07 -6.73 13.51
C LEU A 158 3.79 -8.17 13.08
N VAL A 159 2.93 -8.85 13.80
CA VAL A 159 2.47 -10.21 13.46
C VAL A 159 0.99 -10.17 13.13
N LEU A 160 0.64 -10.66 11.94
CA LEU A 160 -0.72 -11.00 11.62
C LEU A 160 -0.99 -12.43 12.12
N THR A 161 -1.60 -12.51 13.30
CA THR A 161 -1.86 -13.78 14.00
C THR A 161 -2.84 -14.68 13.23
N SER A 162 -2.90 -15.94 13.60
CA SER A 162 -3.90 -16.90 13.09
C SER A 162 -5.35 -16.43 13.32
N ARG A 163 -5.60 -15.64 14.36
CA ARG A 163 -6.92 -15.03 14.65
C ARG A 163 -7.18 -13.75 13.83
N ASN A 164 -6.30 -13.41 12.89
CA ASN A 164 -6.36 -12.19 12.06
C ASN A 164 -6.31 -10.89 12.87
N THR A 165 -5.65 -10.89 14.02
CA THR A 165 -5.28 -9.70 14.76
C THR A 165 -3.87 -9.26 14.38
N LEU A 166 -3.65 -7.96 14.29
CA LEU A 166 -2.33 -7.38 14.10
C LEU A 166 -1.74 -7.08 15.48
N SER A 167 -0.69 -7.80 15.85
CA SER A 167 -0.03 -7.68 17.14
C SER A 167 1.35 -7.05 16.99
N GLU A 168 1.63 -6.00 17.77
CA GLU A 168 2.95 -5.37 17.81
C GLU A 168 3.89 -6.19 18.71
N VAL A 169 4.98 -6.69 18.12
CA VAL A 169 6.02 -7.43 18.81
C VAL A 169 7.21 -6.52 19.15
N GLN A 170 7.54 -5.62 18.21
CA GLN A 170 8.59 -4.62 18.40
C GLN A 170 8.19 -3.31 17.74
N LYS A 171 8.27 -2.20 18.49
CA LYS A 171 8.03 -0.86 17.95
C LYS A 171 9.16 -0.43 17.03
N PRO A 172 8.86 0.21 15.88
CA PRO A 172 9.90 0.80 15.06
C PRO A 172 10.53 1.99 15.78
N LYS A 173 11.85 2.12 15.65
CA LYS A 173 12.60 3.29 16.11
C LYS A 173 13.06 4.10 14.88
N GLU A 174 13.22 5.40 15.07
CA GLU A 174 13.73 6.26 14.02
C GLU A 174 15.17 5.89 13.65
N ASN A 175 15.43 5.78 12.35
CA ASN A 175 16.78 5.54 11.81
C ASN A 175 17.03 6.52 10.65
N ASN A 176 17.85 7.52 10.91
CA ASN A 176 18.23 8.53 9.93
C ASN A 176 19.61 8.25 9.31
N SER A 177 20.31 7.18 9.74
CA SER A 177 21.71 6.94 9.37
C SER A 177 21.92 6.55 7.91
N LEU A 178 20.89 6.01 7.26
CA LEU A 178 20.93 5.55 5.86
C LEU A 178 20.19 6.50 4.90
N LEU A 179 19.59 7.60 5.40
CA LEU A 179 18.90 8.55 4.54
C LEU A 179 19.82 9.09 3.45
N ASN A 180 19.33 9.07 2.20
CA ASN A 180 20.11 9.37 1.01
C ASN A 180 19.36 10.35 0.10
N SER A 181 19.96 11.51 -0.16
CA SER A 181 19.32 12.55 -0.98
C SER A 181 19.05 12.09 -2.42
N LYS A 182 19.91 11.25 -3.00
CA LYS A 182 19.73 10.71 -4.36
C LYS A 182 18.56 9.73 -4.41
N ALA A 183 18.44 8.85 -3.42
CA ALA A 183 17.31 7.92 -3.31
C ALA A 183 15.98 8.68 -3.14
N MET A 184 15.95 9.70 -2.27
CA MET A 184 14.77 10.58 -2.10
C MET A 184 14.42 11.34 -3.38
N TYR A 185 15.43 11.87 -4.08
CA TYR A 185 15.23 12.56 -5.35
C TYR A 185 14.60 11.63 -6.40
N ASN A 186 15.08 10.40 -6.50
CA ASN A 186 14.54 9.41 -7.44
C ASN A 186 13.14 8.92 -7.07
N PHE A 187 12.81 8.87 -5.78
CA PHE A 187 11.49 8.50 -5.27
C PHE A 187 10.42 9.55 -5.57
N LEU A 188 10.80 10.82 -5.62
CA LEU A 188 9.92 11.94 -5.94
C LEU A 188 9.69 12.05 -7.46
N ARG A 189 8.47 12.45 -7.83
CA ARG A 189 8.15 12.85 -9.21
C ARG A 189 8.78 14.19 -9.54
N LYS A 190 8.97 14.49 -10.81
CA LYS A 190 9.55 15.75 -11.31
C LYS A 190 8.97 17.00 -10.62
N GLU A 191 7.65 17.14 -10.64
CA GLU A 191 7.01 18.32 -10.04
C GLU A 191 7.08 18.35 -8.50
N GLU A 192 7.19 17.21 -7.85
CA GLU A 192 7.38 17.14 -6.40
C GLU A 192 8.79 17.60 -6.02
N ARG A 193 9.82 17.22 -6.80
CA ARG A 193 11.21 17.71 -6.63
C ARG A 193 11.27 19.23 -6.69
N LYS A 194 10.64 19.83 -7.71
CA LYS A 194 10.58 21.29 -7.87
C LYS A 194 9.91 21.96 -6.67
N ARG A 195 8.80 21.39 -6.18
CA ARG A 195 8.13 21.95 -5.00
C ARG A 195 8.96 21.83 -3.72
N VAL A 196 9.70 20.72 -3.53
CA VAL A 196 10.62 20.58 -2.39
C VAL A 196 11.73 21.62 -2.44
N ILE A 197 12.32 21.87 -3.61
CA ILE A 197 13.33 22.92 -3.79
C ILE A 197 12.74 24.29 -3.49
N ALA A 198 11.57 24.62 -4.04
CA ALA A 198 10.90 25.91 -3.84
C ALA A 198 10.52 26.15 -2.36
N GLN A 199 10.11 25.13 -1.62
CA GLN A 199 9.82 25.21 -0.18
C GLN A 199 11.05 25.56 0.66
N ASN A 200 12.25 25.37 0.12
CA ASN A 200 13.51 25.70 0.78
C ASN A 200 14.11 27.03 0.31
N HIS A 201 13.38 27.76 -0.54
CA HIS A 201 13.83 29.06 -1.09
C HIS A 201 15.22 29.00 -1.75
N MET A 202 15.50 27.86 -2.42
CA MET A 202 16.77 27.66 -3.11
C MET A 202 16.73 28.28 -4.50
N ASP A 203 17.79 29.01 -4.85
CA ASP A 203 17.98 29.50 -6.22
C ASP A 203 18.30 28.33 -7.15
N VAL A 204 17.59 28.26 -8.27
CA VAL A 204 17.78 27.21 -9.29
C VAL A 204 18.45 27.83 -10.50
N PRO A 205 19.66 27.39 -10.89
CA PRO A 205 20.31 27.81 -12.12
C PRO A 205 19.45 27.53 -13.36
N THR A 206 19.69 28.27 -14.45
CA THR A 206 19.04 28.02 -15.73
C THR A 206 19.38 26.62 -16.24
N TYR A 207 18.40 25.89 -16.74
CA TYR A 207 18.56 24.56 -17.30
C TYR A 207 17.70 24.36 -18.56
N ASN A 208 18.03 23.31 -19.32
CA ASN A 208 17.21 22.80 -20.42
C ASN A 208 16.75 21.37 -20.11
N ASP A 209 15.98 20.77 -20.99
CA ASP A 209 15.43 19.42 -20.76
C ASP A 209 16.51 18.33 -20.53
N PHE A 210 17.69 18.48 -21.12
CA PHE A 210 18.81 17.53 -20.96
C PHE A 210 19.53 17.69 -19.63
N THR A 211 19.63 18.90 -19.10
CA THR A 211 20.36 19.22 -17.87
C THR A 211 19.46 19.33 -16.64
N GLU A 212 18.13 19.34 -16.81
CA GLU A 212 17.15 19.54 -15.75
C GLU A 212 17.37 18.59 -14.56
N TYR A 213 17.58 17.31 -14.85
CA TYR A 213 17.75 16.31 -13.80
C TYR A 213 18.94 16.60 -12.91
N ASP A 214 20.09 16.88 -13.49
CA ASP A 214 21.35 17.09 -12.77
C ASP A 214 21.35 18.43 -12.06
N VAL A 215 20.92 19.51 -12.72
CA VAL A 215 20.82 20.85 -12.11
C VAL A 215 19.87 20.87 -10.92
N LEU A 216 18.69 20.25 -11.05
CA LEU A 216 17.75 20.16 -9.93
C LEU A 216 18.25 19.26 -8.82
N PHE A 217 18.98 18.17 -9.13
CA PHE A 217 19.58 17.33 -8.11
C PHE A 217 20.70 18.03 -7.36
N ASP A 218 21.54 18.79 -8.03
CA ASP A 218 22.62 19.57 -7.40
C ASP A 218 22.06 20.56 -6.37
N VAL A 219 20.98 21.25 -6.69
CA VAL A 219 20.28 22.14 -5.73
C VAL A 219 19.60 21.33 -4.61
N PHE A 220 18.93 20.23 -4.97
CA PHE A 220 18.19 19.40 -4.02
C PHE A 220 19.08 18.78 -2.93
N LYS A 221 20.28 18.33 -3.28
CA LYS A 221 21.22 17.69 -2.33
C LYS A 221 21.79 18.66 -1.30
N GLU A 222 21.78 19.97 -1.57
CA GLU A 222 22.23 21.01 -0.63
C GLU A 222 21.24 21.27 0.50
N ILE A 223 19.99 20.79 0.39
CA ILE A 223 19.00 20.92 1.44
C ILE A 223 19.40 20.03 2.63
N PRO A 224 19.45 20.55 3.88
CA PRO A 224 19.78 19.74 5.06
C PRO A 224 18.87 18.49 5.16
N MET A 225 19.46 17.32 5.39
CA MET A 225 18.80 16.00 5.28
C MET A 225 17.47 15.92 6.03
N THR A 226 17.42 16.38 7.28
CA THR A 226 16.18 16.37 8.09
C THR A 226 15.08 17.22 7.45
N LYS A 227 15.45 18.41 6.92
CA LYS A 227 14.50 19.31 6.26
C LYS A 227 14.03 18.71 4.93
N LEU A 228 14.95 18.15 4.19
CA LEU A 228 14.69 17.44 2.94
C LEU A 228 13.69 16.29 3.13
N HIS A 229 13.95 15.43 4.11
CA HIS A 229 13.06 14.31 4.45
C HIS A 229 11.65 14.78 4.85
N ASN A 230 11.55 15.80 5.73
CA ASN A 230 10.27 16.35 6.17
C ASN A 230 9.46 16.94 5.00
N ASN A 231 10.11 17.68 4.10
CA ASN A 231 9.48 18.27 2.93
C ASN A 231 9.04 17.18 1.92
N MET A 232 9.85 16.14 1.75
CA MET A 232 9.46 14.97 0.97
C MET A 232 8.19 14.31 1.53
N ILE A 233 8.12 14.02 2.83
CA ILE A 233 6.93 13.45 3.46
C ILE A 233 5.72 14.35 3.25
N PHE A 234 5.88 15.66 3.40
CA PHE A 234 4.80 16.64 3.16
C PHE A 234 4.29 16.58 1.71
N GLU A 235 5.18 16.52 0.72
CA GLU A 235 4.80 16.40 -0.70
C GLU A 235 4.11 15.05 -1.00
N LEU A 236 4.64 13.96 -0.48
CA LEU A 236 4.07 12.63 -0.68
C LEU A 236 2.66 12.49 -0.11
N LYS A 237 2.34 13.16 1.00
CA LYS A 237 0.98 13.19 1.56
C LYS A 237 -0.05 13.74 0.57
N LYS A 238 0.33 14.62 -0.34
CA LYS A 238 -0.56 15.19 -1.36
C LYS A 238 -0.97 14.17 -2.43
N ARG A 239 -0.30 13.01 -2.53
CA ARG A 239 -0.69 11.93 -3.44
C ARG A 239 -2.01 11.25 -3.05
N GLY A 240 -2.48 11.46 -1.82
CA GLY A 240 -3.77 10.95 -1.37
C GLY A 240 -4.95 11.62 -2.07
N ASN A 241 -5.91 10.83 -2.57
CA ASN A 241 -7.02 11.31 -3.39
C ASN A 241 -8.41 10.85 -2.91
N MET A 242 -8.52 10.39 -1.66
CA MET A 242 -9.79 9.84 -1.15
C MET A 242 -10.82 10.89 -0.69
N LYS A 243 -10.49 12.19 -0.72
CA LYS A 243 -11.38 13.24 -0.19
C LYS A 243 -12.75 13.29 -0.89
N GLU A 244 -12.77 13.11 -2.21
CA GLU A 244 -13.99 13.21 -3.02
C GLU A 244 -14.95 12.01 -2.80
N TYR A 245 -14.44 10.83 -2.46
CA TYR A 245 -15.21 9.58 -2.33
C TYR A 245 -15.11 8.98 -0.93
N LYS A 246 -14.89 9.83 0.07
CA LYS A 246 -14.62 9.37 1.43
C LYS A 246 -15.76 8.57 2.03
N ASP A 247 -16.98 9.09 1.94
CA ASP A 247 -18.13 8.48 2.59
C ASP A 247 -18.52 7.17 1.90
N GLU A 248 -18.48 7.15 0.56
CA GLU A 248 -18.70 5.94 -0.22
C GLU A 248 -17.62 4.88 0.05
N PHE A 249 -16.36 5.30 0.15
CA PHE A 249 -15.25 4.41 0.50
C PHE A 249 -15.41 3.83 1.91
N LEU A 250 -15.81 4.64 2.89
CA LEU A 250 -16.03 4.17 4.26
C LEU A 250 -17.21 3.19 4.35
N ALA A 251 -18.27 3.42 3.57
CA ALA A 251 -19.44 2.54 3.48
C ALA A 251 -19.21 1.26 2.65
N ALA A 252 -18.15 1.23 1.84
CA ALA A 252 -17.86 0.10 0.96
C ALA A 252 -17.50 -1.18 1.74
N PRO A 253 -17.71 -2.38 1.14
CA PRO A 253 -17.33 -3.66 1.73
C PRO A 253 -15.86 -3.71 2.11
N THR A 254 -15.58 -4.19 3.32
CA THR A 254 -14.20 -4.25 3.87
C THR A 254 -13.26 -5.11 3.06
N GLU A 255 -13.80 -6.10 2.36
CA GLU A 255 -13.08 -7.08 1.55
C GLU A 255 -12.38 -6.47 0.33
N ILE A 256 -12.88 -5.34 -0.18
CA ILE A 256 -12.39 -4.69 -1.39
C ILE A 256 -11.81 -3.30 -1.15
N LYS A 257 -11.69 -2.85 0.10
CA LYS A 257 -11.23 -1.48 0.44
C LYS A 257 -9.84 -1.18 -0.09
N PHE A 258 -8.92 -2.14 -0.08
CA PHE A 258 -7.59 -1.94 -0.66
C PHE A 258 -7.68 -1.65 -2.17
N LEU A 259 -8.49 -2.41 -2.91
CA LEU A 259 -8.69 -2.16 -4.33
C LEU A 259 -9.30 -0.77 -4.60
N LEU A 260 -10.31 -0.38 -3.82
CA LEU A 260 -10.97 0.91 -3.96
C LEU A 260 -10.03 2.08 -3.64
N TYR A 261 -9.22 1.96 -2.58
CA TYR A 261 -8.27 3.01 -2.19
C TYR A 261 -7.25 3.30 -3.28
N PHE A 262 -6.72 2.25 -3.92
CA PHE A 262 -5.71 2.36 -4.96
C PHE A 262 -6.28 2.32 -6.39
N ALA A 263 -7.61 2.46 -6.54
CA ALA A 263 -8.27 2.39 -7.84
C ALA A 263 -7.80 3.49 -8.80
N LYS A 264 -7.18 3.07 -9.91
CA LYS A 264 -6.81 3.93 -11.03
C LYS A 264 -7.94 3.91 -12.07
N MET A 265 -9.00 4.67 -11.83
CA MET A 265 -10.18 4.73 -12.68
C MET A 265 -10.53 6.17 -13.02
N THR A 266 -11.27 6.35 -14.14
CA THR A 266 -11.88 7.64 -14.46
C THR A 266 -12.93 8.02 -13.40
N LYS A 267 -13.23 9.30 -13.24
CA LYS A 267 -14.30 9.76 -12.34
C LYS A 267 -15.64 9.11 -12.69
N LYS A 268 -15.95 8.95 -13.97
CA LYS A 268 -17.16 8.29 -14.48
C LYS A 268 -17.25 6.83 -14.00
N ASP A 269 -16.16 6.07 -14.10
CA ASP A 269 -16.16 4.65 -13.71
C ASP A 269 -16.20 4.49 -12.19
N LYS A 270 -15.53 5.38 -11.44
CA LYS A 270 -15.65 5.43 -9.97
C LYS A 270 -17.09 5.66 -9.53
N ASN A 271 -17.78 6.66 -10.12
CA ASN A 271 -19.16 6.94 -9.79
C ASN A 271 -20.08 5.74 -10.06
N LYS A 272 -19.92 5.07 -11.21
CA LYS A 272 -20.65 3.83 -11.52
C LYS A 272 -20.40 2.75 -10.47
N LEU A 273 -19.14 2.52 -10.12
CA LEU A 273 -18.75 1.52 -9.14
C LEU A 273 -19.38 1.79 -7.77
N TYR A 274 -19.27 3.03 -7.27
CA TYR A 274 -19.84 3.37 -5.97
C TYR A 274 -21.37 3.32 -5.96
N HIS A 275 -22.05 3.69 -7.05
CA HIS A 275 -23.48 3.50 -7.20
C HIS A 275 -23.84 2.01 -7.11
N PHE A 276 -23.18 1.15 -7.87
CA PHE A 276 -23.38 -0.28 -7.82
C PHE A 276 -23.13 -0.88 -6.42
N LEU A 277 -22.09 -0.44 -5.72
CA LEU A 277 -21.79 -0.88 -4.36
C LEU A 277 -22.86 -0.46 -3.36
N LYS A 278 -23.46 0.72 -3.53
CA LYS A 278 -24.55 1.20 -2.69
C LYS A 278 -25.81 0.35 -2.87
N ASP A 279 -26.17 0.04 -4.11
CA ASP A 279 -27.35 -0.78 -4.42
C ASP A 279 -27.20 -2.22 -3.91
N THR A 280 -25.97 -2.76 -3.92
CA THR A 280 -25.70 -4.12 -3.43
C THR A 280 -25.64 -4.25 -1.92
N ASN A 281 -25.40 -3.16 -1.19
CA ASN A 281 -25.41 -3.13 0.28
C ASN A 281 -26.82 -2.93 0.87
N ASN A 282 -27.75 -2.38 0.09
CA ASN A 282 -29.16 -2.21 0.45
C ASN A 282 -30.01 -2.97 -0.61
N PRO A 283 -30.12 -4.30 -0.53
CA PRO A 283 -31.10 -5.00 -1.40
C PRO A 283 -32.51 -4.52 -1.04
N PRO A 284 -33.42 -4.41 -2.05
CA PRO A 284 -34.79 -3.98 -1.87
C PRO A 284 -35.58 -4.87 -0.91
#